data_22a20db9d3d3c7331d84a5b9654ef930
#
_entry.id   22a20db9d3d3c7331d84a5b9654ef930
#
_cell.length_a   1.000
_cell.length_b   1.000
_cell.length_c   1.000
_cell.angle_alpha   90.00
_cell.angle_beta   90.00
_cell.angle_gamma   90.00
#
_symmetry.space_group_name_H-M   'P 1'
#
loop_
_entity.id
_entity.type
_entity.pdbx_description
1 polymer ?
#
loop_
_entity_poly.entity_id
_entity_poly.type
_entity_poly.pdbx_seq_one_letter_code
_entity_poly.pdbx_strand_id
1 'polypeptide(L)'
;MIINESELSPFEKLVSLFTRIRPGEGRSVAWLLLHAFLLMCAYYLSRTARETFIITEGSAALRSYASGIQAALLIFLLPLYGVLFRLPDRSLIIQRVNLILGLSLIPFYIAHQMSLHIGFPLFIWSGILAVMVTSQFWAFATDLFNLKTGQRLFAVIGIGISLGALCGALLAKNLIEHIGADGLLLASAAFFLSTMPLSRLSSNAVPDANRPLSLEHKPDAAEKIFGGLALVIRDPYLIVIAALVVLLNWSEATGEYILNDYIKTASMALPVQDREGWVGAFQANIMFWVTLLSATFQLMLVSRIIIKFGVRVAVVITPVIFILGYMAMATIPLLLVVQWAVIAIKSLDYSLLNTCRNVLLLPADRAVKYEGKTAIDTLFFRFGDLLSAFTVLVGVEFLGWGHDRFILFNIFLSLIMLGAAVLIGKAYARKAALPAFNSAPTVGSRIPNATVTAGIKSHHPIPRDAFLDADAGDVLTLHARQESGAALPHWVRLNPYQHIIEAHPPPGHRETLYIRIVATDYDGLIVSQTFELIIVDE
;
A
#
# COMPACT_ATOMS: atom_id res chain seq x y z
N MET A 1 -24.49 -10.09 15.57
CA MET A 1 -25.56 -10.30 14.58
C MET A 1 -25.15 -11.47 13.73
N ILE A 2 -25.87 -12.60 13.79
CA ILE A 2 -25.62 -13.79 12.97
C ILE A 2 -26.12 -13.43 11.56
N ILE A 3 -25.23 -13.39 10.58
CA ILE A 3 -25.59 -13.11 9.19
C ILE A 3 -26.38 -14.31 8.69
N ASN A 4 -27.61 -14.10 8.23
CA ASN A 4 -28.45 -15.16 7.66
C ASN A 4 -27.91 -15.46 6.25
N GLU A 5 -27.23 -16.59 6.08
CA GLU A 5 -26.59 -16.99 4.80
C GLU A 5 -27.58 -17.13 3.63
N SER A 6 -28.89 -17.24 3.93
CA SER A 6 -29.95 -17.32 2.91
C SER A 6 -30.18 -16.01 2.16
N GLU A 7 -29.76 -14.86 2.72
CA GLU A 7 -29.94 -13.53 2.12
C GLU A 7 -28.77 -13.11 1.22
N LEU A 8 -27.67 -13.89 1.18
CA LEU A 8 -26.49 -13.58 0.39
C LEU A 8 -26.66 -14.04 -1.07
N SER A 9 -26.30 -13.15 -2.00
CA SER A 9 -26.20 -13.49 -3.43
C SER A 9 -25.10 -14.56 -3.67
N PRO A 10 -25.10 -15.27 -4.82
CA PRO A 10 -24.07 -16.26 -5.14
C PRO A 10 -22.64 -15.69 -5.07
N PHE A 11 -22.43 -14.46 -5.50
CA PHE A 11 -21.14 -13.78 -5.42
C PHE A 11 -20.77 -13.45 -3.96
N GLU A 12 -21.72 -13.01 -3.16
CA GLU A 12 -21.49 -12.72 -1.73
C GLU A 12 -21.16 -14.00 -0.95
N LYS A 13 -21.77 -15.13 -1.31
CA LYS A 13 -21.40 -16.44 -0.76
C LYS A 13 -19.96 -16.83 -1.09
N LEU A 14 -19.51 -16.57 -2.32
CA LEU A 14 -18.11 -16.80 -2.70
C LEU A 14 -17.15 -15.89 -1.92
N VAL A 15 -17.48 -14.60 -1.79
CA VAL A 15 -16.68 -13.63 -1.05
C VAL A 15 -16.68 -13.94 0.46
N SER A 16 -17.76 -14.50 1.00
CA SER A 16 -17.87 -14.88 2.42
C SER A 16 -16.85 -15.95 2.85
N LEU A 17 -16.28 -16.71 1.90
CA LEU A 17 -15.16 -17.63 2.17
C LEU A 17 -13.87 -16.90 2.59
N PHE A 18 -13.71 -15.64 2.21
CA PHE A 18 -12.49 -14.86 2.44
C PHE A 18 -12.68 -13.76 3.49
N THR A 19 -13.90 -13.20 3.62
CA THR A 19 -14.20 -12.13 4.56
C THR A 19 -15.68 -12.09 4.93
N ARG A 20 -15.99 -11.43 6.05
CA ARG A 20 -17.39 -11.19 6.47
C ARG A 20 -18.01 -10.14 5.57
N ILE A 21 -18.86 -10.54 4.64
CA ILE A 21 -19.63 -9.65 3.76
C ILE A 21 -21.09 -9.57 4.26
N ARG A 22 -21.72 -8.41 4.06
CA ARG A 22 -23.14 -8.19 4.39
C ARG A 22 -23.98 -8.20 3.11
N PRO A 23 -25.28 -8.59 3.19
CA PRO A 23 -26.19 -8.50 2.06
C PRO A 23 -26.20 -7.09 1.44
N GLY A 24 -26.09 -7.01 0.11
CA GLY A 24 -26.03 -5.76 -0.64
C GLY A 24 -24.64 -5.14 -0.81
N GLU A 25 -23.59 -5.64 -0.15
CA GLU A 25 -22.22 -5.17 -0.35
C GLU A 25 -21.55 -5.78 -1.60
N GLY A 26 -22.04 -6.94 -2.05
CA GLY A 26 -21.42 -7.72 -3.11
C GLY A 26 -21.26 -6.97 -4.42
N ARG A 27 -22.25 -6.13 -4.78
CA ARG A 27 -22.21 -5.38 -6.04
C ARG A 27 -21.11 -4.32 -6.06
N SER A 28 -20.92 -3.58 -4.98
CA SER A 28 -19.84 -2.58 -4.86
C SER A 28 -18.46 -3.23 -4.84
N VAL A 29 -18.30 -4.36 -4.14
CA VAL A 29 -17.07 -5.14 -4.10
C VAL A 29 -16.73 -5.70 -5.48
N ALA A 30 -17.72 -6.24 -6.22
CA ALA A 30 -17.51 -6.77 -7.56
C ALA A 30 -17.00 -5.70 -8.54
N TRP A 31 -17.62 -4.51 -8.55
CA TRP A 31 -17.19 -3.41 -9.42
C TRP A 31 -15.80 -2.89 -9.06
N LEU A 32 -15.47 -2.78 -7.77
CA LEU A 32 -14.13 -2.34 -7.34
C LEU A 32 -13.07 -3.39 -7.64
N LEU A 33 -13.38 -4.68 -7.46
CA LEU A 33 -12.48 -5.77 -7.81
C LEU A 33 -12.19 -5.77 -9.32
N LEU A 34 -13.23 -5.62 -10.16
CA LEU A 34 -13.08 -5.52 -11.61
C LEU A 34 -12.30 -4.28 -12.01
N HIS A 35 -12.56 -3.14 -11.35
CA HIS A 35 -11.80 -1.90 -11.59
C HIS A 35 -10.32 -2.09 -11.29
N ALA A 36 -9.97 -2.63 -10.11
CA ALA A 36 -8.60 -2.96 -9.72
C ALA A 36 -7.93 -3.92 -10.70
N PHE A 37 -8.65 -4.97 -11.10
CA PHE A 37 -8.20 -5.96 -12.07
C PHE A 37 -7.82 -5.32 -13.42
N LEU A 38 -8.73 -4.54 -14.01
CA LEU A 38 -8.49 -3.91 -15.32
C LEU A 38 -7.39 -2.84 -15.26
N LEU A 39 -7.32 -2.07 -14.17
CA LEU A 39 -6.22 -1.11 -13.95
C LEU A 39 -4.85 -1.80 -13.94
N MET A 40 -4.74 -2.94 -13.25
CA MET A 40 -3.49 -3.66 -13.19
C MET A 40 -3.16 -4.38 -14.50
N CYS A 41 -4.14 -4.89 -15.22
CA CYS A 41 -3.94 -5.38 -16.59
C CYS A 41 -3.36 -4.27 -17.48
N ALA A 42 -3.99 -3.09 -17.49
CA ALA A 42 -3.49 -1.94 -18.24
C ALA A 42 -2.04 -1.59 -17.90
N TYR A 43 -1.75 -1.49 -16.60
CA TYR A 43 -0.41 -1.16 -16.12
C TYR A 43 0.64 -2.20 -16.55
N TYR A 44 0.36 -3.50 -16.45
CA TYR A 44 1.33 -4.53 -16.82
C TYR A 44 1.57 -4.62 -18.33
N LEU A 45 0.56 -4.34 -19.16
CA LEU A 45 0.72 -4.20 -20.60
C LEU A 45 1.67 -3.03 -20.94
N SER A 46 1.43 -1.83 -20.40
CA SER A 46 2.29 -0.67 -20.60
C SER A 46 3.70 -0.86 -20.04
N ARG A 47 3.83 -1.55 -18.91
CA ARG A 47 5.12 -1.89 -18.29
C ARG A 47 5.95 -2.80 -19.19
N THR A 48 5.34 -3.81 -19.81
CA THR A 48 6.04 -4.70 -20.75
C THR A 48 6.51 -3.93 -21.98
N ALA A 49 5.65 -3.10 -22.58
CA ALA A 49 6.02 -2.26 -23.72
C ALA A 49 7.19 -1.32 -23.38
N ARG A 50 7.14 -0.66 -22.21
CA ARG A 50 8.19 0.22 -21.71
C ARG A 50 9.55 -0.47 -21.62
N GLU A 51 9.60 -1.65 -21.00
CA GLU A 51 10.86 -2.41 -20.85
C GLU A 51 11.38 -2.88 -22.23
N THR A 52 10.49 -3.21 -23.14
CA THR A 52 10.86 -3.57 -24.52
C THR A 52 11.53 -2.41 -25.23
N PHE A 53 10.88 -1.25 -25.30
CA PHE A 53 11.41 -0.09 -26.02
C PHE A 53 12.72 0.44 -25.43
N ILE A 54 12.83 0.58 -24.10
CA ILE A 54 14.06 1.12 -23.49
C ILE A 54 15.28 0.22 -23.73
N ILE A 55 15.10 -1.10 -23.86
CA ILE A 55 16.17 -2.05 -24.13
C ILE A 55 16.48 -2.12 -25.62
N THR A 56 15.47 -2.13 -26.49
CA THR A 56 15.68 -2.26 -27.94
C THR A 56 16.24 -0.99 -28.55
N GLU A 57 15.69 0.18 -28.19
CA GLU A 57 16.12 1.48 -28.68
C GLU A 57 17.39 2.03 -28.01
N GLY A 58 17.66 1.59 -26.77
CA GLY A 58 18.76 2.07 -25.95
C GLY A 58 19.72 0.97 -25.51
N SER A 59 20.19 1.11 -24.28
CA SER A 59 21.07 0.16 -23.60
C SER A 59 20.58 -0.16 -22.21
N ALA A 60 21.09 -1.21 -21.58
CA ALA A 60 20.82 -1.51 -20.19
C ALA A 60 21.26 -0.37 -19.24
N ALA A 61 22.36 0.30 -19.57
CA ALA A 61 22.83 1.48 -18.83
C ALA A 61 21.83 2.64 -18.95
N LEU A 62 21.32 2.94 -20.18
CA LEU A 62 20.30 3.98 -20.37
C LEU A 62 19.04 3.70 -19.55
N ARG A 63 18.61 2.43 -19.46
CA ARG A 63 17.49 2.03 -18.59
C ARG A 63 17.76 2.36 -17.12
N SER A 64 18.97 2.08 -16.64
CA SER A 64 19.36 2.39 -15.26
C SER A 64 19.38 3.90 -15.00
N TYR A 65 19.89 4.69 -15.95
CA TYR A 65 19.87 6.16 -15.86
C TYR A 65 18.44 6.69 -15.87
N ALA A 66 17.58 6.15 -16.73
CA ALA A 66 16.15 6.48 -16.76
C ALA A 66 15.47 6.15 -15.41
N SER A 67 15.81 5.02 -14.78
CA SER A 67 15.30 4.66 -13.45
C SER A 67 15.74 5.66 -12.37
N GLY A 68 16.99 6.08 -12.38
CA GLY A 68 17.49 7.12 -11.46
C GLY A 68 16.79 8.47 -11.66
N ILE A 69 16.66 8.93 -12.90
CA ILE A 69 15.93 10.18 -13.23
C ILE A 69 14.47 10.08 -12.81
N GLN A 70 13.81 8.95 -13.10
CA GLN A 70 12.44 8.67 -12.66
C GLN A 70 12.32 8.72 -11.13
N ALA A 71 13.26 8.11 -10.41
CA ALA A 71 13.28 8.14 -8.94
C ALA A 71 13.41 9.57 -8.41
N ALA A 72 14.33 10.37 -8.96
CA ALA A 72 14.47 11.78 -8.61
C ALA A 72 13.19 12.57 -8.86
N LEU A 73 12.60 12.43 -10.06
CA LEU A 73 11.34 13.10 -10.40
C LEU A 73 10.20 12.71 -9.46
N LEU A 74 10.07 11.43 -9.09
CA LEU A 74 9.03 10.97 -8.20
C LEU A 74 9.18 11.52 -6.77
N ILE A 75 10.40 11.72 -6.26
CA ILE A 75 10.63 12.36 -4.97
C ILE A 75 10.02 13.77 -4.95
N PHE A 76 10.12 14.53 -6.06
CA PHE A 76 9.55 15.88 -6.17
C PHE A 76 8.06 15.88 -6.52
N LEU A 77 7.59 14.93 -7.34
CA LEU A 77 6.20 14.89 -7.81
C LEU A 77 5.23 14.29 -6.77
N LEU A 78 5.67 13.38 -5.90
CA LEU A 78 4.82 12.75 -4.88
C LEU A 78 4.13 13.78 -3.95
N PRO A 79 4.82 14.81 -3.42
CA PRO A 79 4.16 15.85 -2.64
C PRO A 79 3.13 16.67 -3.43
N LEU A 80 3.44 16.99 -4.69
CA LEU A 80 2.54 17.73 -5.60
C LEU A 80 1.27 16.94 -5.94
N TYR A 81 1.40 15.62 -6.04
CA TYR A 81 0.27 14.74 -6.31
C TYR A 81 -0.81 14.80 -5.21
N GLY A 82 -0.41 14.97 -3.93
CA GLY A 82 -1.34 15.15 -2.81
C GLY A 82 -2.29 16.34 -2.97
N VAL A 83 -1.86 17.39 -3.67
CA VAL A 83 -2.68 18.60 -3.93
C VAL A 83 -3.86 18.31 -4.88
N LEU A 84 -3.68 17.41 -5.85
CA LEU A 84 -4.74 17.03 -6.80
C LEU A 84 -5.97 16.39 -6.13
N PHE A 85 -5.79 15.77 -4.95
CA PHE A 85 -6.88 15.10 -4.21
C PHE A 85 -7.73 16.02 -3.33
N ARG A 86 -7.48 17.32 -3.34
CA ARG A 86 -8.30 18.30 -2.59
C ARG A 86 -9.63 18.64 -3.26
N LEU A 87 -9.88 18.16 -4.48
CA LEU A 87 -11.10 18.43 -5.22
C LEU A 87 -12.30 17.62 -4.66
N PRO A 88 -13.51 18.18 -4.63
CA PRO A 88 -14.64 17.60 -3.89
C PRO A 88 -15.26 16.35 -4.54
N ASP A 89 -15.20 16.18 -5.86
CA ASP A 89 -15.81 15.03 -6.56
C ASP A 89 -14.75 13.99 -6.97
N ARG A 90 -14.49 13.02 -6.10
CA ARG A 90 -13.45 12.01 -6.30
C ARG A 90 -13.76 10.98 -7.38
N SER A 91 -15.05 10.65 -7.59
CA SER A 91 -15.45 9.76 -8.68
C SER A 91 -15.14 10.38 -10.04
N LEU A 92 -15.33 11.69 -10.18
CA LEU A 92 -15.00 12.43 -11.39
C LEU A 92 -13.48 12.57 -11.59
N ILE A 93 -12.74 12.75 -10.49
CA ILE A 93 -11.27 12.83 -10.53
C ILE A 93 -10.67 11.53 -11.07
N ILE A 94 -11.05 10.38 -10.51
CA ILE A 94 -10.49 9.09 -10.96
C ILE A 94 -10.83 8.82 -12.43
N GLN A 95 -12.03 9.20 -12.89
CA GLN A 95 -12.38 9.09 -14.31
C GLN A 95 -11.49 9.94 -15.19
N ARG A 96 -11.28 11.22 -14.83
CA ARG A 96 -10.42 12.14 -15.58
C ARG A 96 -8.96 11.66 -15.59
N VAL A 97 -8.48 11.16 -14.46
CA VAL A 97 -7.11 10.63 -14.39
C VAL A 97 -6.98 9.38 -15.25
N ASN A 98 -7.91 8.42 -15.18
CA ASN A 98 -7.87 7.23 -16.02
C ASN A 98 -7.98 7.59 -17.52
N LEU A 99 -8.78 8.61 -17.86
CA LEU A 99 -8.83 9.16 -19.22
C LEU A 99 -7.47 9.71 -19.65
N ILE A 100 -6.85 10.55 -18.82
CA ILE A 100 -5.54 11.13 -19.11
C ILE A 100 -4.48 10.04 -19.24
N LEU A 101 -4.45 9.06 -18.33
CA LEU A 101 -3.50 7.96 -18.38
C LEU A 101 -3.67 7.13 -19.65
N GLY A 102 -4.90 6.76 -20.02
CA GLY A 102 -5.17 6.02 -21.25
C GLY A 102 -4.80 6.81 -22.51
N LEU A 103 -5.28 8.06 -22.61
CA LEU A 103 -4.99 8.91 -23.78
C LEU A 103 -3.52 9.27 -23.89
N SER A 104 -2.77 9.38 -22.79
CA SER A 104 -1.34 9.70 -22.81
C SER A 104 -0.46 8.64 -23.47
N LEU A 105 -0.93 7.40 -23.59
CA LEU A 105 -0.21 6.33 -24.29
C LEU A 105 -0.33 6.42 -25.81
N ILE A 106 -1.38 7.07 -26.33
CA ILE A 106 -1.61 7.22 -27.77
C ILE A 106 -0.51 8.05 -28.47
N PRO A 107 -0.06 9.21 -27.95
CA PRO A 107 1.07 9.94 -28.51
C PRO A 107 2.34 9.11 -28.62
N PHE A 108 2.64 8.23 -27.63
CA PHE A 108 3.80 7.34 -27.71
C PHE A 108 3.64 6.32 -28.85
N TYR A 109 2.45 5.74 -29.01
CA TYR A 109 2.16 4.87 -30.15
C TYR A 109 2.39 5.59 -31.48
N ILE A 110 1.83 6.80 -31.64
CA ILE A 110 1.98 7.59 -32.90
C ILE A 110 3.46 7.95 -33.14
N ALA A 111 4.17 8.38 -32.09
CA ALA A 111 5.58 8.73 -32.19
C ALA A 111 6.45 7.53 -32.66
N HIS A 112 6.17 6.32 -32.12
CA HIS A 112 6.85 5.11 -32.56
C HIS A 112 6.56 4.78 -34.03
N GLN A 113 5.29 4.92 -34.48
CA GLN A 113 4.94 4.76 -35.90
C GLN A 113 5.67 5.76 -36.82
N MET A 114 6.07 6.91 -36.30
CA MET A 114 6.90 7.91 -36.99
C MET A 114 8.41 7.61 -36.86
N SER A 115 8.80 6.43 -36.41
CA SER A 115 10.19 5.99 -36.18
C SER A 115 10.97 6.85 -35.19
N LEU A 116 10.26 7.49 -34.22
CA LEU A 116 10.89 8.22 -33.13
C LEU A 116 11.23 7.26 -31.98
N HIS A 117 12.38 7.50 -31.34
CA HIS A 117 12.80 6.73 -30.16
C HIS A 117 11.97 7.15 -28.94
N ILE A 118 11.11 6.28 -28.46
CA ILE A 118 10.18 6.55 -27.36
C ILE A 118 10.59 5.89 -26.03
N GLY A 119 11.53 4.97 -26.04
CA GLY A 119 11.86 4.13 -24.89
C GLY A 119 12.19 4.92 -23.64
N PHE A 120 13.04 5.95 -23.75
CA PHE A 120 13.43 6.79 -22.61
C PHE A 120 12.25 7.63 -22.05
N PRO A 121 11.54 8.46 -22.84
CA PRO A 121 10.43 9.25 -22.34
C PRO A 121 9.26 8.38 -21.85
N LEU A 122 8.99 7.26 -22.51
CA LEU A 122 7.97 6.31 -22.06
C LEU A 122 8.36 5.67 -20.72
N PHE A 123 9.65 5.39 -20.50
CA PHE A 123 10.13 4.83 -19.24
C PHE A 123 9.85 5.79 -18.09
N ILE A 124 10.19 7.07 -18.24
CA ILE A 124 9.94 8.11 -17.24
C ILE A 124 8.42 8.25 -16.99
N TRP A 125 7.63 8.36 -18.04
CA TRP A 125 6.18 8.51 -17.95
C TRP A 125 5.51 7.32 -17.26
N SER A 126 5.91 6.09 -17.59
CA SER A 126 5.37 4.88 -16.96
C SER A 126 5.63 4.79 -15.47
N GLY A 127 6.69 5.39 -14.97
CA GLY A 127 6.94 5.47 -13.52
C GLY A 127 5.95 6.39 -12.82
N ILE A 128 5.64 7.53 -13.42
CA ILE A 128 4.60 8.45 -12.93
C ILE A 128 3.24 7.74 -12.97
N LEU A 129 2.93 7.09 -14.08
CA LEU A 129 1.70 6.30 -14.27
C LEU A 129 1.54 5.22 -13.18
N ALA A 130 2.59 4.47 -12.86
CA ALA A 130 2.57 3.41 -11.84
C ALA A 130 2.13 3.93 -10.46
N VAL A 131 2.71 5.07 -10.05
CA VAL A 131 2.37 5.71 -8.77
C VAL A 131 0.93 6.24 -8.81
N MET A 132 0.54 6.90 -9.90
CA MET A 132 -0.81 7.45 -10.05
C MET A 132 -1.88 6.35 -10.00
N VAL A 133 -1.71 5.27 -10.76
CA VAL A 133 -2.67 4.14 -10.81
C VAL A 133 -2.93 3.57 -9.42
N THR A 134 -1.87 3.24 -8.69
CA THR A 134 -2.01 2.59 -7.39
C THR A 134 -2.58 3.54 -6.33
N SER A 135 -2.02 4.76 -6.26
CA SER A 135 -2.41 5.72 -5.22
C SER A 135 -3.85 6.20 -5.37
N GLN A 136 -4.29 6.52 -6.60
CA GLN A 136 -5.65 7.00 -6.82
C GLN A 136 -6.70 5.91 -6.64
N PHE A 137 -6.40 4.67 -7.03
CA PHE A 137 -7.33 3.57 -6.81
C PHE A 137 -7.60 3.37 -5.31
N TRP A 138 -6.53 3.31 -4.49
CA TRP A 138 -6.70 3.16 -3.04
C TRP A 138 -7.33 4.40 -2.39
N ALA A 139 -6.98 5.60 -2.84
CA ALA A 139 -7.63 6.81 -2.36
C ALA A 139 -9.14 6.76 -2.63
N PHE A 140 -9.56 6.40 -3.85
CA PHE A 140 -10.95 6.23 -4.21
C PHE A 140 -11.65 5.15 -3.37
N ALA A 141 -11.04 3.96 -3.24
CA ALA A 141 -11.61 2.87 -2.45
C ALA A 141 -11.82 3.26 -0.98
N THR A 142 -10.84 3.98 -0.37
CA THR A 142 -10.94 4.46 1.02
C THR A 142 -11.98 5.54 1.22
N ASP A 143 -12.38 6.26 0.18
CA ASP A 143 -13.42 7.29 0.27
C ASP A 143 -14.83 6.74 0.08
N LEU A 144 -14.95 5.54 -0.50
CA LEU A 144 -16.24 4.89 -0.68
C LEU A 144 -16.76 4.20 0.58
N PHE A 145 -15.87 3.75 1.47
CA PHE A 145 -16.24 2.94 2.63
C PHE A 145 -15.83 3.59 3.95
N ASN A 146 -16.67 3.44 4.96
CA ASN A 146 -16.27 3.75 6.33
C ASN A 146 -15.19 2.76 6.82
N LEU A 147 -14.47 3.13 7.89
CA LEU A 147 -13.32 2.38 8.42
C LEU A 147 -13.64 0.89 8.67
N LYS A 148 -14.79 0.59 9.29
CA LYS A 148 -15.19 -0.79 9.64
C LYS A 148 -15.44 -1.65 8.40
N THR A 149 -16.06 -1.08 7.37
CA THR A 149 -16.35 -1.76 6.10
C THR A 149 -15.08 -1.92 5.29
N GLY A 150 -14.24 -0.88 5.20
CA GLY A 150 -12.95 -0.94 4.50
C GLY A 150 -12.03 -2.03 5.06
N GLN A 151 -11.86 -2.13 6.38
CA GLN A 151 -11.03 -3.16 7.01
C GLN A 151 -11.44 -4.59 6.63
N ARG A 152 -12.72 -4.83 6.37
CA ARG A 152 -13.23 -6.15 5.95
C ARG A 152 -13.06 -6.40 4.45
N LEU A 153 -13.36 -5.41 3.62
CA LEU A 153 -13.52 -5.59 2.17
C LEU A 153 -12.22 -5.35 1.38
N PHE A 154 -11.28 -4.53 1.88
CA PHE A 154 -10.06 -4.19 1.15
C PHE A 154 -9.16 -5.39 0.86
N ALA A 155 -9.15 -6.42 1.71
CA ALA A 155 -8.41 -7.65 1.44
C ALA A 155 -8.92 -8.34 0.17
N VAL A 156 -10.25 -8.41 -0.02
CA VAL A 156 -10.87 -9.01 -1.21
C VAL A 156 -10.64 -8.14 -2.45
N ILE A 157 -10.78 -6.80 -2.31
CA ILE A 157 -10.49 -5.87 -3.41
C ILE A 157 -9.04 -6.00 -3.87
N GLY A 158 -8.11 -6.21 -2.92
CA GLY A 158 -6.69 -6.49 -3.20
C GLY A 158 -6.45 -7.75 -4.04
N ILE A 159 -7.35 -8.75 -4.00
CA ILE A 159 -7.29 -9.91 -4.89
C ILE A 159 -7.40 -9.46 -6.36
N GLY A 160 -8.26 -8.46 -6.65
CA GLY A 160 -8.37 -7.88 -7.99
C GLY A 160 -7.06 -7.31 -8.51
N ILE A 161 -6.29 -6.62 -7.66
CA ILE A 161 -4.94 -6.11 -7.98
C ILE A 161 -4.01 -7.28 -8.35
N SER A 162 -3.96 -8.31 -7.53
CA SER A 162 -3.05 -9.45 -7.74
C SER A 162 -3.41 -10.26 -8.99
N LEU A 163 -4.69 -10.55 -9.19
CA LEU A 163 -5.18 -11.24 -10.38
C LEU A 163 -4.98 -10.39 -11.65
N GLY A 164 -5.23 -9.08 -11.57
CA GLY A 164 -5.00 -8.16 -12.68
C GLY A 164 -3.52 -8.09 -13.08
N ALA A 165 -2.61 -8.09 -12.12
CA ALA A 165 -1.18 -8.13 -12.37
C ALA A 165 -0.75 -9.43 -13.08
N LEU A 166 -1.23 -10.59 -12.58
CA LEU A 166 -0.93 -11.89 -13.16
C LEU A 166 -1.51 -12.03 -14.58
N CYS A 167 -2.80 -11.68 -14.75
CA CYS A 167 -3.45 -11.73 -16.04
C CYS A 167 -2.86 -10.72 -17.02
N GLY A 168 -2.52 -9.51 -16.57
CA GLY A 168 -1.86 -8.50 -17.38
C GLY A 168 -0.49 -8.95 -17.90
N ALA A 169 0.32 -9.59 -17.05
CA ALA A 169 1.60 -10.18 -17.45
C ALA A 169 1.41 -11.34 -18.45
N LEU A 170 0.41 -12.19 -18.22
CA LEU A 170 0.07 -13.29 -19.14
C LEU A 170 -0.44 -12.77 -20.48
N LEU A 171 -1.31 -11.75 -20.47
CA LEU A 171 -1.79 -11.10 -21.69
C LEU A 171 -0.64 -10.46 -22.46
N ALA A 172 0.25 -9.73 -21.78
CA ALA A 172 1.43 -9.14 -22.40
C ALA A 172 2.30 -10.20 -23.09
N LYS A 173 2.57 -11.32 -22.39
CA LYS A 173 3.36 -12.43 -22.91
C LYS A 173 2.77 -13.02 -24.19
N ASN A 174 1.44 -13.22 -24.23
CA ASN A 174 0.78 -13.85 -25.37
C ASN A 174 0.52 -12.87 -26.53
N LEU A 175 0.24 -11.60 -26.23
CA LEU A 175 -0.12 -10.62 -27.25
C LEU A 175 1.10 -10.01 -27.95
N ILE A 176 2.24 -9.88 -27.27
CA ILE A 176 3.39 -9.14 -27.80
C ILE A 176 3.94 -9.73 -29.11
N GLU A 177 3.89 -11.05 -29.29
CA GLU A 177 4.30 -11.72 -30.52
C GLU A 177 3.36 -11.44 -31.70
N HIS A 178 2.11 -11.04 -31.43
CA HIS A 178 1.07 -10.82 -32.45
C HIS A 178 0.88 -9.35 -32.81
N ILE A 179 0.94 -8.46 -31.78
CA ILE A 179 0.64 -7.03 -31.95
C ILE A 179 1.83 -6.11 -31.69
N GLY A 180 2.99 -6.66 -31.33
CA GLY A 180 4.17 -5.86 -30.98
C GLY A 180 4.07 -5.10 -29.65
N ALA A 181 5.15 -4.40 -29.29
CA ALA A 181 5.17 -3.57 -28.07
C ALA A 181 4.32 -2.30 -28.23
N ASP A 182 4.22 -1.75 -29.41
CA ASP A 182 3.34 -0.62 -29.75
C ASP A 182 1.86 -0.99 -29.63
N GLY A 183 1.46 -2.16 -30.10
CA GLY A 183 0.12 -2.70 -29.91
C GLY A 183 -0.24 -2.89 -28.44
N LEU A 184 0.73 -3.26 -27.59
CA LEU A 184 0.52 -3.33 -26.14
C LEU A 184 0.20 -1.96 -25.53
N LEU A 185 0.75 -0.85 -26.06
CA LEU A 185 0.39 0.51 -25.61
C LEU A 185 -1.08 0.82 -25.90
N LEU A 186 -1.57 0.48 -27.10
CA LEU A 186 -2.98 0.66 -27.46
C LEU A 186 -3.91 -0.23 -26.62
N ALA A 187 -3.54 -1.49 -26.40
CA ALA A 187 -4.28 -2.39 -25.55
C ALA A 187 -4.33 -1.84 -24.10
N SER A 188 -3.22 -1.36 -23.57
CA SER A 188 -3.17 -0.71 -22.27
C SER A 188 -4.09 0.50 -22.19
N ALA A 189 -4.06 1.38 -23.20
CA ALA A 189 -4.95 2.54 -23.30
C ALA A 189 -6.43 2.12 -23.28
N ALA A 190 -6.81 1.09 -24.03
CA ALA A 190 -8.17 0.56 -24.06
C ALA A 190 -8.61 0.03 -22.69
N PHE A 191 -7.73 -0.70 -21.98
CA PHE A 191 -8.00 -1.16 -20.62
C PHE A 191 -8.18 0.01 -19.64
N PHE A 192 -7.31 1.06 -19.68
CA PHE A 192 -7.50 2.25 -18.85
C PHE A 192 -8.84 2.95 -19.13
N LEU A 193 -9.20 3.13 -20.39
CA LEU A 193 -10.46 3.76 -20.77
C LEU A 193 -11.68 2.93 -20.32
N SER A 194 -11.59 1.59 -20.37
CA SER A 194 -12.65 0.70 -19.89
C SER A 194 -12.91 0.79 -18.38
N THR A 195 -11.95 1.30 -17.60
CA THR A 195 -12.14 1.50 -16.16
C THR A 195 -12.97 2.74 -15.81
N MET A 196 -13.15 3.68 -16.73
CA MET A 196 -13.89 4.93 -16.47
C MET A 196 -15.31 4.71 -15.94
N PRO A 197 -16.18 3.89 -16.58
CA PRO A 197 -17.53 3.68 -16.07
C PRO A 197 -17.55 2.95 -14.72
N LEU A 198 -16.53 2.14 -14.42
CA LEU A 198 -16.49 1.33 -13.20
C LEU A 198 -16.40 2.18 -11.93
N SER A 199 -15.79 3.35 -11.98
CA SER A 199 -15.73 4.26 -10.84
C SER A 199 -17.12 4.75 -10.44
N ARG A 200 -17.99 5.10 -11.41
CA ARG A 200 -19.40 5.48 -11.16
C ARG A 200 -20.23 4.29 -10.69
N LEU A 201 -20.07 3.15 -11.35
CA LEU A 201 -20.79 1.92 -10.98
C LEU A 201 -20.43 1.48 -9.56
N SER A 202 -19.16 1.57 -9.18
CA SER A 202 -18.70 1.28 -7.81
C SER A 202 -19.31 2.25 -6.80
N SER A 203 -19.24 3.56 -7.06
CA SER A 203 -19.76 4.59 -6.16
C SER A 203 -21.27 4.47 -5.96
N ASN A 204 -22.03 4.22 -7.03
CA ASN A 204 -23.49 4.09 -6.98
C ASN A 204 -23.94 2.77 -6.31
N ALA A 205 -23.09 1.76 -6.29
CA ALA A 205 -23.41 0.47 -5.69
C ALA A 205 -23.12 0.39 -4.18
N VAL A 206 -22.48 1.41 -3.59
CA VAL A 206 -22.18 1.42 -2.14
C VAL A 206 -23.44 1.77 -1.35
N PRO A 207 -23.90 0.89 -0.43
CA PRO A 207 -25.01 1.18 0.47
C PRO A 207 -24.70 2.39 1.36
N ASP A 208 -25.70 3.25 1.62
CA ASP A 208 -25.51 4.48 2.41
C ASP A 208 -24.98 4.22 3.82
N ALA A 209 -25.36 3.12 4.44
CA ALA A 209 -24.86 2.69 5.75
C ALA A 209 -23.34 2.41 5.78
N ASN A 210 -22.72 2.19 4.62
CA ASN A 210 -21.30 1.88 4.48
C ASN A 210 -20.46 3.11 4.10
N ARG A 211 -21.12 4.23 3.77
CA ARG A 211 -20.45 5.49 3.43
C ARG A 211 -19.84 6.15 4.67
N PRO A 212 -18.75 6.89 4.54
CA PRO A 212 -18.21 7.69 5.63
C PRO A 212 -19.19 8.84 5.99
N LEU A 213 -19.35 9.09 7.29
CA LEU A 213 -20.28 10.12 7.81
C LEU A 213 -19.78 11.57 7.58
N SER A 214 -18.48 11.73 7.38
CA SER A 214 -17.85 13.01 7.05
C SER A 214 -16.55 12.76 6.29
N LEU A 215 -16.20 13.68 5.39
CA LEU A 215 -14.87 13.73 4.79
C LEU A 215 -13.93 14.34 5.84
N GLU A 216 -13.32 13.53 6.67
CA GLU A 216 -12.26 13.99 7.55
C GLU A 216 -11.12 14.59 6.70
N HIS A 217 -10.69 15.78 7.10
CA HIS A 217 -9.54 16.45 6.50
C HIS A 217 -8.29 15.61 6.78
N LYS A 218 -7.84 14.82 5.78
CA LYS A 218 -6.61 14.04 5.89
C LYS A 218 -5.42 14.98 5.75
N PRO A 219 -4.43 14.91 6.65
CA PRO A 219 -3.22 15.73 6.54
C PRO A 219 -2.50 15.48 5.20
N ASP A 220 -1.83 16.52 4.70
CA ASP A 220 -1.15 16.50 3.40
C ASP A 220 -0.15 15.34 3.28
N ALA A 221 -0.11 14.72 2.10
CA ALA A 221 0.86 13.66 1.81
C ALA A 221 2.32 14.17 1.96
N ALA A 222 2.58 15.43 1.61
CA ALA A 222 3.89 16.07 1.78
C ALA A 222 4.28 16.20 3.26
N GLU A 223 3.36 16.65 4.11
CA GLU A 223 3.58 16.79 5.55
C GLU A 223 3.90 15.45 6.20
N LYS A 224 3.19 14.38 5.78
CA LYS A 224 3.46 13.01 6.24
C LYS A 224 4.80 12.46 5.77
N ILE A 225 5.22 12.75 4.54
CA ILE A 225 6.49 12.25 4.00
C ILE A 225 7.67 12.93 4.70
N PHE A 226 7.65 14.26 4.84
CA PHE A 226 8.73 14.99 5.49
C PHE A 226 8.73 14.82 7.02
N GLY A 227 7.57 14.75 7.67
CA GLY A 227 7.43 14.37 9.06
C GLY A 227 7.97 12.96 9.32
N GLY A 228 7.62 12.01 8.46
CA GLY A 228 8.12 10.64 8.51
C GLY A 228 9.63 10.52 8.32
N LEU A 229 10.24 11.34 7.46
CA LEU A 229 11.71 11.38 7.29
C LEU A 229 12.41 11.78 8.60
N ALA A 230 11.91 12.82 9.28
CA ALA A 230 12.46 13.24 10.56
C ALA A 230 12.34 12.15 11.64
N LEU A 231 11.21 11.42 11.66
CA LEU A 231 11.01 10.28 12.56
C LEU A 231 12.01 9.15 12.28
N VAL A 232 12.21 8.80 11.00
CA VAL A 232 13.14 7.73 10.61
C VAL A 232 14.58 8.09 11.02
N ILE A 233 15.03 9.32 10.79
CA ILE A 233 16.41 9.74 11.13
C ILE A 233 16.65 9.77 12.64
N ARG A 234 15.62 10.00 13.45
CA ARG A 234 15.75 10.09 14.93
C ARG A 234 15.70 8.74 15.62
N ASP A 235 15.07 7.72 15.05
CA ASP A 235 14.95 6.39 15.65
C ASP A 235 15.98 5.41 15.05
N PRO A 236 16.99 4.96 15.83
CA PRO A 236 17.99 3.99 15.34
C PRO A 236 17.39 2.69 14.81
N TYR A 237 16.23 2.27 15.31
CA TYR A 237 15.52 1.10 14.81
C TYR A 237 15.01 1.31 13.39
N LEU A 238 14.42 2.48 13.12
CA LEU A 238 13.90 2.84 11.80
C LEU A 238 15.01 3.07 10.78
N ILE A 239 16.15 3.64 11.21
CA ILE A 239 17.32 3.80 10.33
C ILE A 239 17.81 2.45 9.79
N VAL A 240 17.84 1.40 10.62
CA VAL A 240 18.27 0.07 10.16
C VAL A 240 17.25 -0.54 9.19
N ILE A 241 15.93 -0.33 9.41
CA ILE A 241 14.90 -0.74 8.45
C ILE A 241 15.06 0.02 7.13
N ALA A 242 15.24 1.34 7.18
CA ALA A 242 15.45 2.18 6.01
C ALA A 242 16.72 1.77 5.24
N ALA A 243 17.83 1.53 5.94
CA ALA A 243 19.06 1.02 5.34
C ALA A 243 18.87 -0.34 4.65
N LEU A 244 18.12 -1.26 5.28
CA LEU A 244 17.77 -2.54 4.67
C LEU A 244 16.99 -2.35 3.36
N VAL A 245 16.01 -1.43 3.32
CA VAL A 245 15.21 -1.11 2.12
C VAL A 245 16.09 -0.47 1.03
N VAL A 246 16.98 0.44 1.39
CA VAL A 246 17.92 1.07 0.44
C VAL A 246 18.83 0.01 -0.17
N LEU A 247 19.50 -0.81 0.65
CA LEU A 247 20.41 -1.85 0.20
C LEU A 247 19.73 -2.88 -0.70
N LEU A 248 18.51 -3.29 -0.32
CA LEU A 248 17.68 -4.18 -1.11
C LEU A 248 17.43 -3.61 -2.51
N ASN A 249 16.84 -2.42 -2.56
CA ASN A 249 16.45 -1.82 -3.84
C ASN A 249 17.68 -1.46 -4.70
N TRP A 250 18.78 -1.03 -4.07
CA TRP A 250 20.04 -0.80 -4.75
C TRP A 250 20.57 -2.08 -5.41
N SER A 251 20.66 -3.19 -4.66
CA SER A 251 21.13 -4.48 -5.18
C SER A 251 20.17 -5.05 -6.24
N GLU A 252 18.85 -4.93 -6.04
CA GLU A 252 17.85 -5.41 -7.00
C GLU A 252 17.92 -4.63 -8.33
N ALA A 253 17.95 -3.29 -8.27
CA ALA A 253 18.02 -2.45 -9.46
C ALA A 253 19.34 -2.62 -10.24
N THR A 254 20.48 -2.84 -9.54
CA THR A 254 21.74 -3.18 -10.19
C THR A 254 21.70 -4.61 -10.78
N GLY A 255 21.01 -5.55 -10.12
CA GLY A 255 20.74 -6.89 -10.69
C GLY A 255 19.88 -6.85 -11.95
N GLU A 256 18.90 -5.94 -12.01
CA GLU A 256 18.13 -5.69 -13.23
C GLU A 256 18.99 -5.13 -14.37
N TYR A 257 19.97 -4.27 -14.07
CA TYR A 257 20.93 -3.83 -15.06
C TYR A 257 21.69 -5.02 -15.68
N ILE A 258 22.22 -5.92 -14.84
CA ILE A 258 22.92 -7.11 -15.31
C ILE A 258 22.02 -7.95 -16.23
N LEU A 259 20.79 -8.25 -15.79
CA LEU A 259 19.83 -9.02 -16.59
C LEU A 259 19.53 -8.36 -17.93
N ASN A 260 19.27 -7.05 -17.93
CA ASN A 260 18.93 -6.32 -19.15
C ASN A 260 20.09 -6.24 -20.13
N ASP A 261 21.34 -6.21 -19.65
CA ASP A 261 22.51 -6.24 -20.48
C ASP A 261 22.72 -7.63 -21.13
N TYR A 262 22.49 -8.72 -20.38
CA TYR A 262 22.43 -10.07 -20.95
C TYR A 262 21.31 -10.22 -22.00
N ILE A 263 20.11 -9.67 -21.75
CA ILE A 263 19.00 -9.68 -22.73
C ILE A 263 19.38 -8.90 -23.99
N LYS A 264 19.94 -7.68 -23.84
CA LYS A 264 20.39 -6.86 -24.96
C LYS A 264 21.44 -7.59 -25.80
N THR A 265 22.46 -8.15 -25.15
CA THR A 265 23.52 -8.92 -25.82
C THR A 265 22.97 -10.13 -26.58
N ALA A 266 22.07 -10.90 -25.95
CA ALA A 266 21.43 -12.04 -26.60
C ALA A 266 20.55 -11.63 -27.79
N SER A 267 19.84 -10.51 -27.68
CA SER A 267 19.01 -10.00 -28.77
C SER A 267 19.81 -9.57 -29.99
N MET A 268 21.07 -9.16 -29.82
CA MET A 268 21.93 -8.76 -30.96
C MET A 268 22.28 -9.93 -31.90
N ALA A 269 22.19 -11.16 -31.42
CA ALA A 269 22.37 -12.36 -32.24
C ALA A 269 21.16 -12.64 -33.17
N LEU A 270 20.04 -11.93 -33.01
CA LEU A 270 18.82 -12.07 -33.81
C LEU A 270 18.77 -11.06 -34.93
N PRO A 271 18.02 -11.35 -36.03
CA PRO A 271 17.69 -10.36 -37.04
C PRO A 271 17.03 -9.12 -36.40
N VAL A 272 17.32 -7.93 -36.96
CA VAL A 272 16.86 -6.64 -36.40
C VAL A 272 15.33 -6.61 -36.18
N GLN A 273 14.59 -7.15 -37.17
CA GLN A 273 13.14 -7.21 -37.18
C GLN A 273 12.53 -8.06 -36.05
N ASP A 274 13.29 -9.04 -35.54
CA ASP A 274 12.79 -10.00 -34.56
C ASP A 274 13.17 -9.58 -33.10
N ARG A 275 14.08 -8.62 -32.95
CA ARG A 275 14.64 -8.22 -31.65
C ARG A 275 13.60 -7.69 -30.70
N GLU A 276 12.72 -6.82 -31.16
CA GLU A 276 11.69 -6.18 -30.34
C GLU A 276 10.71 -7.23 -29.80
N GLY A 277 10.17 -8.07 -30.69
CA GLY A 277 9.27 -9.16 -30.31
C GLY A 277 9.91 -10.11 -29.30
N TRP A 278 11.16 -10.52 -29.54
CA TRP A 278 11.88 -11.43 -28.64
C TRP A 278 12.17 -10.81 -27.27
N VAL A 279 12.68 -9.57 -27.23
CA VAL A 279 12.94 -8.85 -25.96
C VAL A 279 11.66 -8.67 -25.18
N GLY A 280 10.58 -8.31 -25.85
CA GLY A 280 9.29 -8.12 -25.23
C GLY A 280 8.69 -9.41 -24.67
N ALA A 281 8.74 -10.51 -25.42
CA ALA A 281 8.29 -11.82 -24.96
C ALA A 281 9.13 -12.31 -23.77
N PHE A 282 10.45 -12.06 -23.79
CA PHE A 282 11.35 -12.40 -22.70
C PHE A 282 11.03 -11.61 -21.42
N GLN A 283 10.83 -10.29 -21.53
CA GLN A 283 10.45 -9.44 -20.42
C GLN A 283 9.07 -9.80 -19.85
N ALA A 284 8.09 -10.05 -20.70
CA ALA A 284 6.77 -10.49 -20.31
C ALA A 284 6.82 -11.84 -19.56
N ASN A 285 7.67 -12.76 -20.03
CA ASN A 285 7.87 -14.05 -19.37
C ASN A 285 8.47 -13.89 -17.96
N ILE A 286 9.46 -13.02 -17.78
CA ILE A 286 10.00 -12.69 -16.43
C ILE A 286 8.90 -12.13 -15.54
N MET A 287 8.15 -11.13 -16.02
CA MET A 287 7.05 -10.51 -15.27
C MET A 287 6.01 -11.54 -14.84
N PHE A 288 5.64 -12.45 -15.74
CA PHE A 288 4.70 -13.55 -15.43
C PHE A 288 5.21 -14.43 -14.30
N TRP A 289 6.46 -14.93 -14.40
CA TRP A 289 7.02 -15.81 -13.37
C TRP A 289 7.20 -15.11 -12.02
N VAL A 290 7.68 -13.87 -12.02
CA VAL A 290 7.81 -13.06 -10.80
C VAL A 290 6.46 -12.91 -10.12
N THR A 291 5.41 -12.54 -10.86
CA THR A 291 4.07 -12.33 -10.30
C THR A 291 3.45 -13.63 -9.79
N LEU A 292 3.57 -14.70 -10.57
CA LEU A 292 3.05 -16.03 -10.20
C LEU A 292 3.75 -16.57 -8.94
N LEU A 293 5.08 -16.54 -8.90
CA LEU A 293 5.84 -17.04 -7.76
C LEU A 293 5.65 -16.17 -6.51
N SER A 294 5.59 -14.83 -6.66
CA SER A 294 5.29 -13.94 -5.54
C SER A 294 3.94 -14.25 -4.92
N ALA A 295 2.90 -14.42 -5.74
CA ALA A 295 1.57 -14.80 -5.27
C ALA A 295 1.57 -16.17 -4.58
N THR A 296 2.25 -17.16 -5.18
CA THR A 296 2.36 -18.51 -4.62
C THR A 296 3.10 -18.50 -3.28
N PHE A 297 4.22 -17.80 -3.20
CA PHE A 297 4.99 -17.67 -1.95
C PHE A 297 4.19 -16.93 -0.87
N GLN A 298 3.49 -15.85 -1.25
CA GLN A 298 2.65 -15.10 -0.33
C GLN A 298 1.55 -15.98 0.29
N LEU A 299 0.91 -16.82 -0.51
CA LEU A 299 -0.19 -17.67 -0.06
C LEU A 299 0.31 -18.90 0.73
N MET A 300 1.40 -19.53 0.30
CA MET A 300 1.79 -20.84 0.81
C MET A 300 2.96 -20.80 1.81
N LEU A 301 3.93 -19.89 1.63
CA LEU A 301 5.19 -19.95 2.35
C LEU A 301 5.33 -18.87 3.41
N VAL A 302 4.96 -17.62 3.12
CA VAL A 302 5.25 -16.46 3.97
C VAL A 302 4.72 -16.63 5.38
N SER A 303 3.42 -16.94 5.53
CA SER A 303 2.82 -17.14 6.85
C SER A 303 3.45 -18.32 7.61
N ARG A 304 3.75 -19.43 6.91
CA ARG A 304 4.36 -20.61 7.51
C ARG A 304 5.78 -20.34 7.99
N ILE A 305 6.58 -19.59 7.20
CA ILE A 305 7.94 -19.20 7.58
C ILE A 305 7.89 -18.31 8.82
N ILE A 306 7.04 -17.27 8.82
CA ILE A 306 6.95 -16.33 9.93
C ILE A 306 6.45 -17.03 11.21
N ILE A 307 5.44 -17.89 11.11
CA ILE A 307 4.90 -18.62 12.28
C ILE A 307 5.91 -19.63 12.83
N LYS A 308 6.57 -20.40 11.94
CA LYS A 308 7.45 -21.50 12.37
C LYS A 308 8.83 -21.01 12.82
N PHE A 309 9.41 -20.02 12.14
CA PHE A 309 10.80 -19.58 12.36
C PHE A 309 10.91 -18.16 12.94
N GLY A 310 9.79 -17.44 13.00
CA GLY A 310 9.74 -16.06 13.47
C GLY A 310 10.25 -15.04 12.44
N VAL A 311 9.93 -13.78 12.66
CA VAL A 311 10.31 -12.65 11.80
C VAL A 311 11.82 -12.50 11.69
N ARG A 312 12.56 -12.78 12.78
CA ARG A 312 14.01 -12.68 12.83
C ARG A 312 14.70 -13.56 11.78
N VAL A 313 14.22 -14.79 11.58
CA VAL A 313 14.76 -15.71 10.57
C VAL A 313 14.23 -15.33 9.18
N ALA A 314 12.96 -14.98 9.08
CA ALA A 314 12.32 -14.62 7.82
C ALA A 314 13.02 -13.45 7.10
N VAL A 315 13.45 -12.42 7.84
CA VAL A 315 14.18 -11.27 7.28
C VAL A 315 15.54 -11.66 6.72
N VAL A 316 16.22 -12.65 7.33
CA VAL A 316 17.56 -13.12 6.91
C VAL A 316 17.51 -13.98 5.63
N ILE A 317 16.38 -14.64 5.35
CA ILE A 317 16.24 -15.50 4.15
C ILE A 317 16.48 -14.69 2.87
N THR A 318 15.94 -13.49 2.77
CA THR A 318 16.04 -12.68 1.55
C THR A 318 17.50 -12.33 1.18
N PRO A 319 18.34 -11.74 2.07
CA PRO A 319 19.75 -11.50 1.76
C PRO A 319 20.52 -12.78 1.39
N VAL A 320 20.21 -13.91 2.01
CA VAL A 320 20.83 -15.19 1.66
C VAL A 320 20.51 -15.60 0.23
N ILE A 321 19.25 -15.45 -0.21
CA ILE A 321 18.87 -15.75 -1.60
C ILE A 321 19.53 -14.77 -2.59
N PHE A 322 19.69 -13.49 -2.23
CA PHE A 322 20.46 -12.54 -3.05
C PHE A 322 21.90 -13.00 -3.23
N ILE A 323 22.58 -13.39 -2.13
CA ILE A 323 23.96 -13.91 -2.20
C ILE A 323 24.02 -15.15 -3.09
N LEU A 324 23.15 -16.12 -2.88
CA LEU A 324 23.11 -17.35 -3.67
C LEU A 324 22.81 -17.08 -5.15
N GLY A 325 21.89 -16.18 -5.44
CA GLY A 325 21.55 -15.76 -6.80
C GLY A 325 22.73 -15.11 -7.53
N TYR A 326 23.40 -14.14 -6.87
CA TYR A 326 24.58 -13.51 -7.47
C TYR A 326 25.79 -14.44 -7.55
N MET A 327 25.98 -15.35 -6.60
CA MET A 327 26.98 -16.40 -6.69
C MET A 327 26.71 -17.34 -7.87
N ALA A 328 25.46 -17.72 -8.10
CA ALA A 328 25.08 -18.51 -9.26
C ALA A 328 25.38 -17.77 -10.58
N MET A 329 25.08 -16.47 -10.67
CA MET A 329 25.44 -15.65 -11.83
C MET A 329 26.95 -15.55 -12.04
N ALA A 330 27.76 -15.45 -10.96
CA ALA A 330 29.20 -15.37 -11.03
C ALA A 330 29.83 -16.69 -11.51
N THR A 331 29.29 -17.83 -11.12
CA THR A 331 29.82 -19.14 -11.45
C THR A 331 29.35 -19.69 -12.80
N ILE A 332 28.12 -19.34 -13.19
CA ILE A 332 27.46 -19.82 -14.41
C ILE A 332 26.88 -18.61 -15.17
N PRO A 333 27.69 -17.89 -15.97
CA PRO A 333 27.28 -16.64 -16.64
C PRO A 333 26.40 -16.92 -17.86
N LEU A 334 25.26 -17.57 -17.69
CA LEU A 334 24.28 -17.87 -18.71
C LEU A 334 23.02 -17.04 -18.50
N LEU A 335 22.43 -16.51 -19.56
CA LEU A 335 21.18 -15.74 -19.51
C LEU A 335 20.07 -16.47 -18.72
N LEU A 336 19.96 -17.79 -18.87
CA LEU A 336 18.96 -18.60 -18.16
C LEU A 336 19.19 -18.55 -16.64
N VAL A 337 20.44 -18.62 -16.17
CA VAL A 337 20.78 -18.55 -14.74
C VAL A 337 20.51 -17.15 -14.20
N VAL A 338 20.91 -16.11 -14.93
CA VAL A 338 20.64 -14.70 -14.57
C VAL A 338 19.14 -14.46 -14.49
N GLN A 339 18.37 -14.94 -15.47
CA GLN A 339 16.90 -14.84 -15.48
C GLN A 339 16.27 -15.44 -14.21
N TRP A 340 16.57 -16.70 -13.90
CA TRP A 340 15.96 -17.38 -12.76
C TRP A 340 16.43 -16.82 -11.41
N ALA A 341 17.69 -16.38 -11.31
CA ALA A 341 18.17 -15.71 -10.11
C ALA A 341 17.42 -14.38 -9.86
N VAL A 342 17.22 -13.55 -10.88
CA VAL A 342 16.45 -12.31 -10.77
C VAL A 342 14.96 -12.61 -10.46
N ILE A 343 14.36 -13.63 -11.09
CA ILE A 343 12.99 -14.06 -10.78
C ILE A 343 12.88 -14.47 -9.30
N ALA A 344 13.80 -15.26 -8.78
CA ALA A 344 13.80 -15.71 -7.39
C ALA A 344 13.95 -14.53 -6.42
N ILE A 345 14.90 -13.62 -6.67
CA ILE A 345 15.15 -12.41 -5.90
C ILE A 345 13.87 -11.56 -5.82
N LYS A 346 13.28 -11.20 -6.97
CA LYS A 346 12.09 -10.35 -7.04
C LYS A 346 10.86 -11.01 -6.42
N SER A 347 10.70 -12.31 -6.61
CA SER A 347 9.54 -13.03 -6.06
C SER A 347 9.56 -13.06 -4.54
N LEU A 348 10.74 -13.16 -3.93
CA LEU A 348 10.90 -13.11 -2.47
C LEU A 348 10.80 -11.69 -1.92
N ASP A 349 11.30 -10.68 -2.64
CA ASP A 349 11.09 -9.29 -2.22
C ASP A 349 9.59 -8.94 -2.19
N TYR A 350 8.86 -9.22 -3.26
CA TYR A 350 7.43 -8.90 -3.36
C TYR A 350 6.53 -9.72 -2.42
N SER A 351 7.01 -10.84 -1.90
CA SER A 351 6.25 -11.67 -0.96
C SER A 351 6.79 -11.60 0.48
N LEU A 352 7.87 -12.32 0.76
CA LEU A 352 8.40 -12.53 2.11
C LEU A 352 8.88 -11.23 2.74
N LEU A 353 9.75 -10.49 2.04
CA LEU A 353 10.34 -9.29 2.61
C LEU A 353 9.34 -8.14 2.73
N ASN A 354 8.44 -8.00 1.77
CA ASN A 354 7.36 -7.02 1.86
C ASN A 354 6.48 -7.27 3.10
N THR A 355 6.17 -8.53 3.40
CA THR A 355 5.45 -8.89 4.64
C THR A 355 6.30 -8.62 5.88
N CYS A 356 7.59 -9.02 5.87
CA CYS A 356 8.50 -8.77 6.99
C CYS A 356 8.64 -7.28 7.30
N ARG A 357 8.77 -6.40 6.29
CA ARG A 357 8.82 -4.94 6.48
C ARG A 357 7.59 -4.41 7.23
N ASN A 358 6.41 -4.90 6.90
CA ASN A 358 5.18 -4.53 7.61
C ASN A 358 5.19 -5.02 9.06
N VAL A 359 5.62 -6.26 9.31
CA VAL A 359 5.67 -6.85 10.66
C VAL A 359 6.74 -6.19 11.53
N LEU A 360 7.88 -5.80 10.96
CA LEU A 360 8.93 -5.07 11.68
C LEU A 360 8.44 -3.74 12.26
N LEU A 361 7.45 -3.10 11.67
CA LEU A 361 6.88 -1.85 12.16
C LEU A 361 5.79 -2.03 13.23
N LEU A 362 5.33 -3.26 13.49
CA LEU A 362 4.26 -3.51 14.49
C LEU A 362 4.61 -3.07 15.92
N PRO A 363 5.87 -3.24 16.42
CA PRO A 363 6.23 -2.78 17.76
C PRO A 363 6.52 -1.27 17.85
N ALA A 364 6.30 -0.50 16.79
CA ALA A 364 6.56 0.94 16.76
C ALA A 364 5.28 1.74 17.07
N ASP A 365 5.44 3.00 17.50
CA ASP A 365 4.36 3.93 17.77
C ASP A 365 3.51 4.23 16.53
N ARG A 366 2.29 4.72 16.72
CA ARG A 366 1.33 4.96 15.64
C ARG A 366 1.86 5.94 14.58
N ALA A 367 2.47 7.05 14.99
CA ALA A 367 3.09 8.01 14.05
C ALA A 367 4.15 7.34 13.18
N VAL A 368 4.98 6.48 13.77
CA VAL A 368 6.02 5.71 13.08
C VAL A 368 5.40 4.69 12.12
N LYS A 369 4.33 4.00 12.51
CA LYS A 369 3.64 3.02 11.64
C LYS A 369 3.09 3.64 10.36
N TYR A 370 2.63 4.89 10.41
CA TYR A 370 2.01 5.55 9.26
C TYR A 370 2.97 6.48 8.52
N GLU A 371 3.58 7.44 9.21
CA GLU A 371 4.44 8.45 8.58
C GLU A 371 5.83 7.90 8.29
N GLY A 372 6.45 7.22 9.26
CA GLY A 372 7.76 6.59 9.11
C GLY A 372 7.76 5.52 8.01
N LYS A 373 6.70 4.68 7.98
CA LYS A 373 6.52 3.70 6.90
C LYS A 373 6.40 4.38 5.54
N THR A 374 5.60 5.44 5.43
CA THR A 374 5.44 6.17 4.17
C THR A 374 6.78 6.72 3.68
N ALA A 375 7.60 7.31 4.56
CA ALA A 375 8.92 7.79 4.21
C ALA A 375 9.85 6.65 3.75
N ILE A 376 9.84 5.51 4.44
CA ILE A 376 10.67 4.33 4.09
C ILE A 376 10.26 3.77 2.72
N ASP A 377 8.98 3.54 2.50
CA ASP A 377 8.47 2.92 1.26
C ASP A 377 8.50 3.88 0.05
N THR A 378 8.67 5.19 0.28
CA THR A 378 8.77 6.18 -0.81
C THR A 378 10.17 6.75 -0.97
N LEU A 379 10.68 7.51 0.00
CA LEU A 379 11.95 8.22 -0.13
C LEU A 379 13.14 7.26 -0.13
N PHE A 380 13.23 6.39 0.89
CA PHE A 380 14.37 5.48 1.01
C PHE A 380 14.38 4.42 -0.09
N PHE A 381 13.22 3.94 -0.53
CA PHE A 381 13.12 3.06 -1.68
C PHE A 381 13.66 3.73 -2.95
N ARG A 382 13.24 4.98 -3.25
CA ARG A 382 13.73 5.73 -4.41
C ARG A 382 15.21 6.11 -4.30
N PHE A 383 15.72 6.29 -3.09
CA PHE A 383 17.15 6.50 -2.88
C PHE A 383 17.98 5.28 -3.29
N GLY A 384 17.48 4.05 -3.10
CA GLY A 384 18.09 2.85 -3.63
C GLY A 384 18.18 2.83 -5.18
N ASP A 385 17.12 3.28 -5.88
CA ASP A 385 17.13 3.44 -7.35
C ASP A 385 18.20 4.44 -7.80
N LEU A 386 18.33 5.58 -7.09
CA LEU A 386 19.35 6.60 -7.38
C LEU A 386 20.77 6.07 -7.20
N LEU A 387 21.02 5.34 -6.10
CA LEU A 387 22.32 4.72 -5.83
C LEU A 387 22.67 3.67 -6.90
N SER A 388 21.69 2.88 -7.34
CA SER A 388 21.89 1.92 -8.43
C SER A 388 22.25 2.62 -9.73
N ALA A 389 21.49 3.64 -10.13
CA ALA A 389 21.77 4.40 -11.35
C ALA A 389 23.16 5.06 -11.31
N PHE A 390 23.55 5.62 -10.15
CA PHE A 390 24.88 6.19 -9.93
C PHE A 390 25.98 5.11 -10.01
N THR A 391 25.76 3.93 -9.43
CA THR A 391 26.70 2.81 -9.48
C THR A 391 26.90 2.33 -10.92
N VAL A 392 25.81 2.21 -11.71
CA VAL A 392 25.90 1.83 -13.12
C VAL A 392 26.62 2.92 -13.92
N LEU A 393 26.31 4.20 -13.68
CA LEU A 393 26.99 5.31 -14.34
C LEU A 393 28.51 5.28 -14.09
N VAL A 394 28.91 5.21 -12.82
CA VAL A 394 30.32 5.19 -12.44
C VAL A 394 31.00 3.92 -12.95
N GLY A 395 30.34 2.78 -12.79
CA GLY A 395 30.87 1.47 -13.21
C GLY A 395 31.10 1.40 -14.72
N VAL A 396 30.12 1.82 -15.52
CA VAL A 396 30.20 1.73 -16.99
C VAL A 396 31.08 2.82 -17.57
N GLU A 397 30.81 4.10 -17.25
CA GLU A 397 31.43 5.23 -17.95
C GLU A 397 32.85 5.56 -17.43
N PHE A 398 33.11 5.35 -16.13
CA PHE A 398 34.39 5.77 -15.54
C PHE A 398 35.31 4.59 -15.20
N LEU A 399 34.76 3.44 -14.80
CA LEU A 399 35.56 2.30 -14.34
C LEU A 399 35.63 1.16 -15.35
N GLY A 400 34.84 1.18 -16.42
CA GLY A 400 34.80 0.13 -17.45
C GLY A 400 34.44 -1.24 -16.86
N TRP A 401 33.50 -1.30 -15.93
CA TRP A 401 33.09 -2.55 -15.31
C TRP A 401 32.32 -3.44 -16.28
N GLY A 402 32.74 -4.72 -16.36
CA GLY A 402 31.96 -5.79 -16.95
C GLY A 402 30.97 -6.40 -15.97
N HIS A 403 30.18 -7.39 -16.40
CA HIS A 403 29.16 -8.07 -15.60
C HIS A 403 29.73 -8.65 -14.29
N ASP A 404 30.92 -9.26 -14.35
CA ASP A 404 31.62 -9.86 -13.22
C ASP A 404 31.80 -8.90 -12.05
N ARG A 405 32.20 -7.65 -12.34
CA ARG A 405 32.39 -6.63 -11.30
C ARG A 405 31.10 -6.16 -10.69
N PHE A 406 30.05 -5.98 -11.50
CA PHE A 406 28.72 -5.67 -10.98
C PHE A 406 28.14 -6.80 -10.14
N ILE A 407 28.37 -8.07 -10.53
CA ILE A 407 27.96 -9.24 -9.74
C ILE A 407 28.69 -9.27 -8.40
N LEU A 408 30.02 -9.08 -8.39
CA LEU A 408 30.81 -9.01 -7.16
C LEU A 408 30.38 -7.86 -6.25
N PHE A 409 30.09 -6.70 -6.82
CA PHE A 409 29.54 -5.56 -6.08
C PHE A 409 28.20 -5.89 -5.44
N ASN A 410 27.32 -6.59 -6.14
CA ASN A 410 26.03 -7.01 -5.59
C ASN A 410 26.16 -8.10 -4.52
N ILE A 411 27.14 -8.99 -4.61
CA ILE A 411 27.48 -9.92 -3.53
C ILE A 411 27.89 -9.12 -2.28
N PHE A 412 28.77 -8.12 -2.45
CA PHE A 412 29.19 -7.24 -1.36
C PHE A 412 28.00 -6.50 -0.72
N LEU A 413 27.12 -5.88 -1.52
CA LEU A 413 25.90 -5.25 -1.01
C LEU A 413 25.01 -6.23 -0.26
N SER A 414 24.86 -7.46 -0.78
CA SER A 414 24.03 -8.50 -0.16
C SER A 414 24.62 -8.99 1.18
N LEU A 415 25.94 -8.99 1.34
CA LEU A 415 26.58 -9.27 2.63
C LEU A 415 26.31 -8.16 3.65
N ILE A 416 26.39 -6.89 3.25
CA ILE A 416 26.01 -5.76 4.12
C ILE A 416 24.51 -5.87 4.49
N MET A 417 23.65 -6.19 3.52
CA MET A 417 22.22 -6.38 3.72
C MET A 417 21.94 -7.54 4.71
N LEU A 418 22.72 -8.63 4.64
CA LEU A 418 22.63 -9.72 5.59
C LEU A 418 22.98 -9.25 7.02
N GLY A 419 24.02 -8.46 7.17
CA GLY A 419 24.39 -7.84 8.45
C GLY A 419 23.26 -6.96 8.99
N ALA A 420 22.68 -6.10 8.16
CA ALA A 420 21.53 -5.27 8.53
C ALA A 420 20.30 -6.11 8.92
N ALA A 421 20.00 -7.19 8.18
CA ALA A 421 18.91 -8.11 8.48
C ALA A 421 19.08 -8.81 9.85
N VAL A 422 20.30 -9.22 10.19
CA VAL A 422 20.61 -9.79 11.50
C VAL A 422 20.46 -8.77 12.61
N LEU A 423 20.93 -7.54 12.40
CA LEU A 423 20.82 -6.45 13.37
C LEU A 423 19.36 -6.11 13.64
N ILE A 424 18.55 -5.92 12.59
CA ILE A 424 17.13 -5.58 12.74
C ILE A 424 16.33 -6.73 13.37
N GLY A 425 16.65 -7.98 13.03
CA GLY A 425 16.03 -9.15 13.64
C GLY A 425 16.29 -9.23 15.15
N LYS A 426 17.50 -8.87 15.62
CA LYS A 426 17.83 -8.77 17.05
C LYS A 426 17.10 -7.58 17.71
N ALA A 427 17.08 -6.42 17.04
CA ALA A 427 16.43 -5.23 17.56
C ALA A 427 14.91 -5.43 17.66
N TYR A 428 14.29 -6.05 16.65
CA TYR A 428 12.88 -6.43 16.68
C TYR A 428 12.57 -7.36 17.86
N ALA A 429 13.36 -8.40 18.08
CA ALA A 429 13.12 -9.33 19.19
C ALA A 429 13.22 -8.64 20.55
N ARG A 430 14.12 -7.65 20.71
CA ARG A 430 14.21 -6.85 21.94
C ARG A 430 12.98 -5.93 22.09
N LYS A 431 12.58 -5.24 21.02
CA LYS A 431 11.46 -4.28 21.06
C LYS A 431 10.11 -5.00 21.22
N ALA A 432 9.94 -6.18 20.60
CA ALA A 432 8.75 -7.01 20.74
C ALA A 432 8.66 -7.76 22.08
N ALA A 433 9.79 -7.96 22.77
CA ALA A 433 9.81 -8.56 24.12
C ALA A 433 9.53 -7.53 25.23
N LEU A 434 9.64 -6.25 24.95
CA LEU A 434 9.15 -5.22 25.85
C LEU A 434 7.62 -5.35 25.89
N PRO A 435 6.98 -5.44 27.08
CA PRO A 435 5.53 -5.37 27.15
C PRO A 435 5.12 -4.10 26.40
N ALA A 436 4.14 -4.21 25.52
CA ALA A 436 3.48 -3.04 25.00
C ALA A 436 2.91 -2.32 26.23
N PHE A 437 3.57 -1.27 26.68
CA PHE A 437 3.03 -0.40 27.71
C PHE A 437 1.88 0.35 27.08
N ASN A 438 0.72 -0.32 27.03
CA ASN A 438 -0.53 0.38 26.91
C ASN A 438 -0.80 0.99 28.28
N SER A 439 -0.79 2.30 28.38
CA SER A 439 -1.12 3.03 29.60
C SER A 439 -2.64 3.11 29.69
N ALA A 440 -3.22 2.71 30.82
CA ALA A 440 -4.66 2.92 30.99
C ALA A 440 -5.01 4.40 30.85
N PRO A 441 -6.13 4.73 30.20
CA PRO A 441 -6.58 6.11 30.11
C PRO A 441 -6.77 6.69 31.52
N THR A 442 -6.52 7.97 31.66
CA THR A 442 -6.58 8.69 32.93
C THR A 442 -7.73 9.68 32.96
N VAL A 443 -8.18 10.04 34.17
CA VAL A 443 -9.16 11.10 34.36
C VAL A 443 -8.48 12.44 34.12
N GLY A 444 -9.02 13.23 33.17
CA GLY A 444 -8.65 14.62 32.92
C GLY A 444 -9.57 15.61 33.63
N SER A 445 -10.24 16.48 32.88
CA SER A 445 -11.21 17.43 33.43
C SER A 445 -12.42 16.71 34.03
N ARG A 446 -12.92 17.22 35.15
CA ARG A 446 -14.14 16.70 35.79
C ARG A 446 -15.37 16.97 34.92
N ILE A 447 -16.22 15.97 34.73
CA ILE A 447 -17.54 16.16 34.14
C ILE A 447 -18.43 16.90 35.14
N PRO A 448 -18.96 18.10 34.82
CA PRO A 448 -19.78 18.86 35.73
C PRO A 448 -21.13 18.20 35.95
N ASN A 449 -21.71 18.38 37.15
CA ASN A 449 -23.08 18.00 37.42
C ASN A 449 -24.04 18.85 36.56
N ALA A 450 -25.19 18.31 36.20
CA ALA A 450 -26.17 19.00 35.37
C ALA A 450 -27.55 18.98 36.01
N THR A 451 -28.31 20.05 35.86
CA THR A 451 -29.73 20.14 36.20
C THR A 451 -30.54 20.23 34.91
N VAL A 452 -31.56 19.39 34.78
CA VAL A 452 -32.45 19.32 33.62
C VAL A 452 -33.89 19.43 34.07
N THR A 453 -34.71 20.11 33.29
CA THR A 453 -36.15 20.32 33.59
C THR A 453 -36.96 19.16 33.00
N ALA A 454 -37.87 18.60 33.75
CA ALA A 454 -38.80 17.57 33.27
C ALA A 454 -39.65 18.09 32.12
N GLY A 455 -39.86 17.26 31.09
CA GLY A 455 -40.60 17.64 29.87
C GLY A 455 -39.77 18.41 28.81
N ILE A 456 -38.54 18.85 29.15
CA ILE A 456 -37.70 19.64 28.24
C ILE A 456 -36.48 18.81 27.77
N LYS A 457 -36.25 18.81 26.45
CA LYS A 457 -35.05 18.20 25.88
C LYS A 457 -33.82 19.05 26.18
N SER A 458 -32.81 18.46 26.83
CA SER A 458 -31.57 19.13 27.21
C SER A 458 -30.34 18.36 26.74
N HIS A 459 -29.24 19.09 26.56
CA HIS A 459 -27.95 18.57 26.13
C HIS A 459 -26.88 18.96 27.15
N HIS A 460 -26.21 17.96 27.72
CA HIS A 460 -25.12 18.18 28.66
C HIS A 460 -23.78 17.80 28.01
N PRO A 461 -22.87 18.77 27.79
CA PRO A 461 -21.58 18.49 27.17
C PRO A 461 -20.65 17.78 28.12
N ILE A 462 -19.95 16.77 27.60
CA ILE A 462 -18.82 16.11 28.26
C ILE A 462 -17.56 16.82 27.77
N PRO A 463 -16.71 17.37 28.68
CA PRO A 463 -15.46 17.99 28.27
C PRO A 463 -14.62 17.04 27.40
N ARG A 464 -14.03 17.55 26.32
CA ARG A 464 -13.24 16.70 25.41
C ARG A 464 -11.98 16.15 26.07
N ASP A 465 -11.50 16.81 27.10
CA ASP A 465 -10.38 16.45 27.96
C ASP A 465 -10.81 15.78 29.26
N ALA A 466 -12.08 15.33 29.38
CA ALA A 466 -12.57 14.58 30.55
C ALA A 466 -11.80 13.26 30.75
N PHE A 467 -11.30 12.69 29.68
CA PHE A 467 -10.46 11.49 29.67
C PHE A 467 -9.25 11.73 28.79
N LEU A 468 -8.07 11.39 29.29
CA LEU A 468 -6.79 11.55 28.61
C LEU A 468 -6.13 10.19 28.49
N ASP A 469 -5.51 9.94 27.34
CA ASP A 469 -4.65 8.81 27.11
C ASP A 469 -3.22 9.28 26.85
N ALA A 470 -2.25 8.62 27.50
CA ALA A 470 -0.84 8.91 27.30
C ALA A 470 -0.30 8.34 25.98
N ASP A 471 -1.02 7.36 25.40
CA ASP A 471 -0.61 6.67 24.19
C ASP A 471 -1.05 7.48 22.98
N ALA A 472 -0.06 8.10 22.32
CA ALA A 472 -0.30 9.03 21.22
C ALA A 472 -1.10 8.38 20.09
N GLY A 473 -2.35 8.78 19.95
CA GLY A 473 -3.26 8.38 18.88
C GLY A 473 -4.29 7.33 19.26
N ASP A 474 -4.40 6.94 20.52
CA ASP A 474 -5.53 6.15 20.96
C ASP A 474 -6.81 6.97 20.96
N VAL A 475 -7.86 6.35 20.41
CA VAL A 475 -9.20 6.95 20.39
C VAL A 475 -10.03 6.29 21.46
N LEU A 476 -10.31 7.03 22.51
CA LEU A 476 -11.14 6.56 23.61
C LEU A 476 -12.59 6.37 23.15
N THR A 477 -13.14 5.18 23.39
CA THR A 477 -14.54 4.89 23.15
C THR A 477 -15.33 5.14 24.44
N LEU A 478 -16.35 6.02 24.38
CA LEU A 478 -17.16 6.37 25.53
C LEU A 478 -18.44 5.52 25.60
N HIS A 479 -18.72 5.01 26.78
CA HIS A 479 -19.97 4.33 27.13
C HIS A 479 -20.57 4.96 28.39
N ALA A 480 -21.90 5.01 28.47
CA ALA A 480 -22.60 5.53 29.63
C ALA A 480 -23.54 4.49 30.23
N ARG A 481 -23.58 4.42 31.56
CA ARG A 481 -24.50 3.59 32.36
C ARG A 481 -24.81 4.29 33.67
N GLN A 482 -25.81 3.79 34.37
CA GLN A 482 -26.02 4.22 35.77
C GLN A 482 -24.86 3.79 36.66
N GLU A 483 -24.60 4.52 37.71
CA GLU A 483 -23.54 4.14 38.69
C GLU A 483 -23.75 2.73 39.27
N SER A 484 -25.01 2.32 39.46
CA SER A 484 -25.39 0.95 39.83
C SER A 484 -25.00 -0.15 38.85
N GLY A 485 -24.55 0.23 37.62
CA GLY A 485 -24.27 -0.69 36.51
C GLY A 485 -25.47 -0.95 35.59
N ALA A 486 -26.65 -0.51 35.96
CA ALA A 486 -27.85 -0.64 35.13
C ALA A 486 -27.76 0.19 33.84
N ALA A 487 -28.57 -0.18 32.85
CA ALA A 487 -28.70 0.62 31.62
C ALA A 487 -29.28 2.01 31.94
N LEU A 488 -28.92 3.01 31.13
CA LEU A 488 -29.56 4.33 31.23
C LEU A 488 -31.05 4.22 30.96
N PRO A 489 -31.90 5.06 31.62
CA PRO A 489 -33.29 5.18 31.26
C PRO A 489 -33.45 5.55 29.77
N HIS A 490 -34.56 5.13 29.14
CA HIS A 490 -34.81 5.33 27.73
C HIS A 490 -34.80 6.82 27.28
N TRP A 491 -35.01 7.73 28.21
CA TRP A 491 -35.01 9.19 28.01
C TRP A 491 -33.62 9.84 28.20
N VAL A 492 -32.56 9.04 28.53
CA VAL A 492 -31.16 9.51 28.56
C VAL A 492 -30.34 8.73 27.55
N ARG A 493 -29.56 9.44 26.71
CA ARG A 493 -28.71 8.83 25.70
C ARG A 493 -27.35 9.53 25.63
N LEU A 494 -26.28 8.75 25.56
CA LEU A 494 -24.93 9.25 25.22
C LEU A 494 -24.77 9.33 23.69
N ASN A 495 -24.36 10.49 23.20
CA ASN A 495 -23.81 10.64 21.88
C ASN A 495 -22.29 10.71 21.97
N PRO A 496 -21.57 9.59 21.75
CA PRO A 496 -20.12 9.53 21.97
C PRO A 496 -19.32 10.34 20.95
N TYR A 497 -19.90 10.64 19.77
CA TYR A 497 -19.23 11.41 18.73
C TYR A 497 -19.25 12.90 18.98
N GLN A 498 -20.33 13.40 19.58
CA GLN A 498 -20.49 14.81 19.91
C GLN A 498 -20.06 15.14 21.34
N HIS A 499 -19.71 14.10 22.16
CA HIS A 499 -19.41 14.23 23.57
C HIS A 499 -20.54 14.92 24.34
N ILE A 500 -21.78 14.48 24.16
CA ILE A 500 -22.95 15.01 24.84
C ILE A 500 -23.85 13.89 25.40
N ILE A 501 -24.43 14.17 26.57
CA ILE A 501 -25.56 13.43 27.10
C ILE A 501 -26.83 14.18 26.69
N GLU A 502 -27.70 13.51 25.96
CA GLU A 502 -29.05 13.98 25.63
C GLU A 502 -30.02 13.45 26.68
N ALA A 503 -30.79 14.32 27.32
CA ALA A 503 -31.80 13.95 28.29
C ALA A 503 -33.15 14.60 27.96
N HIS A 504 -34.23 13.81 28.05
CA HIS A 504 -35.61 14.27 27.88
C HIS A 504 -36.51 13.55 28.90
N PRO A 505 -36.39 13.94 30.21
CA PRO A 505 -37.19 13.29 31.27
C PRO A 505 -38.70 13.53 31.04
N PRO A 506 -39.57 12.55 31.42
CA PRO A 506 -41.00 12.73 31.35
C PRO A 506 -41.48 13.91 32.23
N PRO A 507 -42.57 14.62 31.87
CA PRO A 507 -43.14 15.68 32.70
C PRO A 507 -43.47 15.17 34.12
N GLY A 508 -43.19 15.98 35.13
CA GLY A 508 -43.43 15.64 36.54
C GLY A 508 -42.44 14.65 37.14
N HIS A 509 -41.42 14.27 36.42
CA HIS A 509 -40.37 13.34 36.92
C HIS A 509 -39.35 14.10 37.78
N ARG A 510 -39.13 13.63 39.01
CA ARG A 510 -38.13 14.19 39.93
C ARG A 510 -37.21 13.07 40.42
N GLU A 511 -35.96 13.13 40.02
CA GLU A 511 -34.97 12.12 40.41
C GLU A 511 -33.55 12.72 40.28
N THR A 512 -32.61 12.22 41.06
CA THR A 512 -31.17 12.43 40.82
C THR A 512 -30.59 11.15 40.27
N LEU A 513 -30.12 11.20 39.03
CA LEU A 513 -29.51 10.06 38.33
C LEU A 513 -28.00 10.19 38.35
N TYR A 514 -27.32 9.19 38.89
CA TYR A 514 -25.87 9.10 38.88
C TYR A 514 -25.42 8.39 37.59
N ILE A 515 -24.79 9.12 36.67
CA ILE A 515 -24.37 8.62 35.39
C ILE A 515 -22.86 8.40 35.41
N ARG A 516 -22.44 7.16 35.16
CA ARG A 516 -21.03 6.77 35.00
C ARG A 516 -20.68 6.74 33.51
N ILE A 517 -19.73 7.60 33.09
CA ILE A 517 -19.12 7.54 31.80
C ILE A 517 -17.86 6.70 31.90
N VAL A 518 -17.73 5.69 31.04
CA VAL A 518 -16.60 4.79 30.93
C VAL A 518 -15.89 5.08 29.61
N ALA A 519 -14.63 5.46 29.71
CA ALA A 519 -13.74 5.56 28.55
C ALA A 519 -12.91 4.28 28.45
N THR A 520 -12.89 3.68 27.27
CA THR A 520 -12.15 2.45 26.97
C THR A 520 -11.17 2.76 25.85
N ASP A 521 -9.90 2.41 26.03
CA ASP A 521 -8.88 2.49 25.01
C ASP A 521 -9.00 1.36 23.96
N TYR A 522 -8.06 1.34 23.01
CA TYR A 522 -8.08 0.34 21.94
C TYR A 522 -7.83 -1.09 22.47
N ASP A 523 -7.04 -1.25 23.53
CA ASP A 523 -6.66 -2.56 24.11
C ASP A 523 -7.63 -3.02 25.21
N GLY A 524 -8.64 -2.21 25.53
CA GLY A 524 -9.71 -2.57 26.45
C GLY A 524 -9.46 -2.14 27.90
N LEU A 525 -8.41 -1.34 28.20
CA LEU A 525 -8.25 -0.73 29.51
C LEU A 525 -9.26 0.40 29.68
N ILE A 526 -9.73 0.58 30.89
CA ILE A 526 -10.86 1.46 31.17
C ILE A 526 -10.54 2.46 32.28
N VAL A 527 -11.14 3.63 32.16
CA VAL A 527 -11.27 4.62 33.24
C VAL A 527 -12.69 5.14 33.25
N SER A 528 -13.17 5.61 34.41
CA SER A 528 -14.53 6.13 34.50
C SER A 528 -14.63 7.35 35.40
N GLN A 529 -15.60 8.22 35.07
CA GLN A 529 -16.07 9.32 35.94
C GLN A 529 -17.57 9.21 36.12
N THR A 530 -18.06 9.62 37.30
CA THR A 530 -19.49 9.72 37.61
C THR A 530 -19.86 11.17 37.84
N PHE A 531 -21.01 11.60 37.31
CA PHE A 531 -21.61 12.91 37.56
C PHE A 531 -23.10 12.76 37.87
N GLU A 532 -23.67 13.81 38.49
CA GLU A 532 -25.07 13.86 38.87
C GLU A 532 -25.89 14.58 37.80
N LEU A 533 -26.96 13.95 37.34
CA LEU A 533 -28.00 14.56 36.54
C LEU A 533 -29.24 14.76 37.40
N ILE A 534 -29.49 15.98 37.83
CA ILE A 534 -30.59 16.35 38.72
C ILE A 534 -31.78 16.75 37.87
N ILE A 535 -32.92 16.04 38.03
CA ILE A 535 -34.15 16.34 37.32
C ILE A 535 -35.05 17.16 38.27
N VAL A 536 -35.40 18.36 37.83
CA VAL A 536 -36.32 19.27 38.52
C VAL A 536 -37.61 19.43 37.73
N ASP A 537 -38.71 19.72 38.45
CA ASP A 537 -39.98 20.09 37.85
C ASP A 537 -39.99 21.58 37.55
N GLU A 538 -40.82 22.06 36.62
CA GLU A 538 -40.97 23.49 36.32
C GLU A 538 -41.45 24.28 37.55
#